data_7f20d4433975f5c40d0e9ec73aed66c2
#
_entry.id   7f20d4433975f5c40d0e9ec73aed66c2
#
_cell.length_a   1.000
_cell.length_b   1.000
_cell.length_c   1.000
_cell.angle_alpha   90.00
_cell.angle_beta   90.00
_cell.angle_gamma   90.00
#
_symmetry.space_group_name_H-M   'P 1'
#
loop_
_entity.id
_entity.type
_entity.pdbx_description
1 polymer ?
#
loop_
_entity_poly.entity_id
_entity_poly.type
_entity_poly.pdbx_seq_one_letter_code
_entity_poly.pdbx_strand_id
1 'polypeptide(L)'
;MIYDAIDDIRNSIKNWFKRNYKYLTTILLYFLYQTNFLISLMSSFGINFSKIPKTPRVFIFAINDLIYIIILLLMFKKDILSGVKDLKKHLSKRILLSLNCWLLGCIIMTTSSFIISLILKQNVSNNEELVRQSISIAPLYMLFTCSIIAPIFEEMIFRKSLYGLIKFKWIFILVSGLSFGLLHVIGSYTGPLDFLYVIPYGSIGCCFAYLLTKTNNITLPILVHMIHNTILVLMQIIGG
;
A
#
# COMPACT_ATOMS: atom_id res chain seq x y z
N MET A 1 -10.75 4.48 45.31
CA MET A 1 -11.78 4.28 44.27
C MET A 1 -11.55 5.16 43.04
N ILE A 2 -11.52 6.53 43.10
CA ILE A 2 -11.27 7.36 41.90
C ILE A 2 -9.80 7.23 41.42
N TYR A 3 -8.84 7.27 42.31
CA TYR A 3 -7.42 7.11 41.98
C TYR A 3 -7.11 5.73 41.40
N ASP A 4 -7.70 4.67 41.97
CA ASP A 4 -7.53 3.31 41.47
C ASP A 4 -8.09 3.17 40.04
N ALA A 5 -9.25 3.76 39.76
CA ALA A 5 -9.84 3.79 38.41
C ALA A 5 -8.97 4.56 37.38
N ILE A 6 -8.32 5.65 37.80
CA ILE A 6 -7.40 6.42 36.94
C ILE A 6 -6.15 5.58 36.65
N ASP A 7 -5.58 4.89 37.64
CA ASP A 7 -4.41 4.04 37.43
C ASP A 7 -4.72 2.81 36.57
N ASP A 8 -5.89 2.23 36.69
CA ASP A 8 -6.36 1.14 35.82
C ASP A 8 -6.49 1.61 34.36
N ILE A 9 -7.08 2.79 34.14
CA ILE A 9 -7.19 3.39 32.80
C ILE A 9 -5.79 3.67 32.22
N ARG A 10 -4.89 4.28 33.00
CA ARG A 10 -3.51 4.57 32.61
C ARG A 10 -2.76 3.28 32.22
N ASN A 11 -2.86 2.23 33.01
CA ASN A 11 -2.24 0.94 32.76
C ASN A 11 -2.83 0.25 31.53
N SER A 12 -4.14 0.34 31.33
CA SER A 12 -4.82 -0.16 30.14
C SER A 12 -4.32 0.52 28.86
N ILE A 13 -4.23 1.86 28.87
CA ILE A 13 -3.70 2.66 27.76
C ILE A 13 -2.25 2.27 27.46
N LYS A 14 -1.38 2.23 28.50
CA LYS A 14 0.03 1.86 28.35
C LYS A 14 0.19 0.46 27.74
N ASN A 15 -0.60 -0.50 28.20
CA ASN A 15 -0.58 -1.87 27.68
C ASN A 15 -1.10 -1.93 26.24
N TRP A 16 -2.11 -1.13 25.90
CA TRP A 16 -2.60 -1.02 24.53
C TRP A 16 -1.51 -0.48 23.59
N PHE A 17 -0.83 0.62 23.94
CA PHE A 17 0.27 1.17 23.17
C PHE A 17 1.43 0.17 23.04
N LYS A 18 1.84 -0.48 24.13
CA LYS A 18 2.91 -1.51 24.11
C LYS A 18 2.58 -2.66 23.17
N ARG A 19 1.31 -3.03 23.04
CA ARG A 19 0.86 -4.09 22.13
C ARG A 19 0.80 -3.64 20.68
N ASN A 20 0.45 -2.38 20.45
CA ASN A 20 0.14 -1.88 19.09
C ASN A 20 1.21 -0.97 18.49
N TYR A 21 2.32 -0.69 19.21
CA TYR A 21 3.32 0.27 18.76
C TYR A 21 3.85 0.02 17.34
N LYS A 22 4.05 -1.24 16.94
CA LYS A 22 4.53 -1.58 15.59
C LYS A 22 3.57 -1.10 14.51
N TYR A 23 2.28 -1.26 14.71
CA TYR A 23 1.26 -0.82 13.76
C TYR A 23 1.19 0.69 13.66
N LEU A 24 1.24 1.38 14.81
CA LEU A 24 1.27 2.84 14.88
C LEU A 24 2.54 3.41 14.25
N THR A 25 3.70 2.79 14.53
CA THR A 25 4.98 3.18 13.89
C THR A 25 4.94 2.97 12.38
N THR A 26 4.31 1.91 11.90
CA THR A 26 4.15 1.67 10.45
C THR A 26 3.33 2.78 9.79
N ILE A 27 2.23 3.19 10.42
CA ILE A 27 1.39 4.30 9.93
C ILE A 27 2.21 5.61 9.92
N LEU A 28 2.96 5.89 10.98
CA LEU A 28 3.83 7.07 11.03
C LEU A 28 4.91 7.05 9.93
N LEU A 29 5.60 5.92 9.75
CA LEU A 29 6.62 5.76 8.71
C LEU A 29 6.05 6.01 7.31
N TYR A 30 4.81 5.59 7.07
CA TYR A 30 4.14 5.87 5.82
C TYR A 30 3.88 7.36 5.60
N PHE A 31 3.37 8.07 6.59
CA PHE A 31 3.19 9.51 6.47
C PHE A 31 4.53 10.23 6.22
N LEU A 32 5.59 9.81 6.90
CA LEU A 32 6.95 10.34 6.66
C LEU A 32 7.44 10.04 5.24
N TYR A 33 7.14 8.85 4.72
CA TYR A 33 7.46 8.46 3.35
C TYR A 33 6.67 9.29 2.34
N GLN A 34 5.35 9.39 2.47
CA GLN A 34 4.48 10.13 1.56
C GLN A 34 4.78 11.64 1.52
N THR A 35 5.21 12.22 2.63
CA THR A 35 5.64 13.61 2.71
C THR A 35 7.08 13.84 2.23
N ASN A 36 7.76 12.80 1.73
CA ASN A 36 9.18 12.84 1.38
C ASN A 36 10.04 13.44 2.50
N PHE A 37 9.75 13.07 3.75
CA PHE A 37 10.34 13.69 4.94
C PHE A 37 11.87 13.72 4.91
N LEU A 38 12.55 12.61 4.55
CA LEU A 38 14.01 12.57 4.48
C LEU A 38 14.55 13.50 3.39
N ILE A 39 13.89 13.56 2.25
CA ILE A 39 14.25 14.46 1.14
C ILE A 39 14.05 15.93 1.57
N SER A 40 12.95 16.23 2.24
CA SER A 40 12.66 17.56 2.78
C SER A 40 13.68 17.97 3.85
N LEU A 41 14.07 17.03 4.70
CA LEU A 41 15.12 17.24 5.72
C LEU A 41 16.48 17.53 5.05
N MET A 42 16.87 16.78 4.03
CA MET A 42 18.10 17.07 3.27
C MET A 42 18.04 18.44 2.61
N SER A 43 16.89 18.86 2.10
CA SER A 43 16.69 20.19 1.53
C SER A 43 16.90 21.31 2.56
N SER A 44 16.46 21.10 3.82
CA SER A 44 16.66 22.06 4.90
C SER A 44 18.13 22.24 5.30
N PHE A 45 18.98 21.24 5.00
CA PHE A 45 20.44 21.33 5.12
C PHE A 45 21.14 21.92 3.88
N GLY A 46 20.38 22.54 2.96
CA GLY A 46 20.90 23.26 1.82
C GLY A 46 21.08 22.42 0.53
N ILE A 47 20.63 21.17 0.51
CA ILE A 47 20.68 20.34 -0.71
C ILE A 47 19.55 20.76 -1.64
N ASN A 48 19.88 21.35 -2.77
CA ASN A 48 18.91 21.75 -3.79
C ASN A 48 18.73 20.62 -4.83
N PHE A 49 17.69 19.80 -4.65
CA PHE A 49 17.39 18.66 -5.52
C PHE A 49 17.08 19.05 -6.97
N SER A 50 16.59 20.27 -7.23
CA SER A 50 16.33 20.72 -8.61
C SER A 50 17.62 20.92 -9.42
N LYS A 51 18.74 21.19 -8.74
CA LYS A 51 20.07 21.35 -9.35
C LYS A 51 20.81 20.02 -9.55
N ILE A 52 20.34 18.93 -8.94
CA ILE A 52 20.95 17.61 -9.11
C ILE A 52 20.50 17.03 -10.46
N PRO A 53 21.41 16.52 -11.31
CA PRO A 53 21.07 15.84 -12.55
C PRO A 53 20.09 14.68 -12.34
N LYS A 54 19.29 14.34 -13.38
CA LYS A 54 18.22 13.35 -13.28
C LYS A 54 18.70 12.01 -12.71
N THR A 55 19.78 11.47 -13.23
CA THR A 55 20.28 10.14 -12.86
C THR A 55 20.65 10.03 -11.36
N PRO A 56 21.55 10.85 -10.79
CA PRO A 56 21.85 10.79 -9.36
C PRO A 56 20.63 11.13 -8.50
N ARG A 57 19.73 11.98 -8.93
CA ARG A 57 18.49 12.28 -8.21
C ARG A 57 17.61 11.04 -8.08
N VAL A 58 17.43 10.26 -9.15
CA VAL A 58 16.69 8.98 -9.11
C VAL A 58 17.32 8.00 -8.13
N PHE A 59 18.65 7.90 -8.08
CA PHE A 59 19.33 7.05 -7.10
C PHE A 59 19.09 7.50 -5.65
N ILE A 60 19.05 8.81 -5.39
CA ILE A 60 18.74 9.33 -4.05
C ILE A 60 17.33 8.93 -3.64
N PHE A 61 16.33 9.05 -4.52
CA PHE A 61 14.97 8.60 -4.25
C PHE A 61 14.91 7.08 -4.03
N ALA A 62 15.60 6.29 -4.84
CA ALA A 62 15.64 4.85 -4.67
C ALA A 62 16.28 4.43 -3.33
N ILE A 63 17.33 5.12 -2.88
CA ILE A 63 17.94 4.89 -1.57
C ILE A 63 16.96 5.27 -0.45
N ASN A 64 16.27 6.40 -0.58
CA ASN A 64 15.21 6.78 0.36
C ASN A 64 14.15 5.68 0.49
N ASP A 65 13.64 5.17 -0.63
CA ASP A 65 12.66 4.10 -0.66
C ASP A 65 13.17 2.83 0.05
N LEU A 66 14.43 2.44 -0.25
CA LEU A 66 15.09 1.29 0.37
C LEU A 66 15.23 1.43 1.88
N ILE A 67 15.57 2.61 2.41
CA ILE A 67 15.68 2.85 3.85
C ILE A 67 14.37 2.51 4.55
N TYR A 68 13.25 3.06 4.07
CA TYR A 68 11.94 2.81 4.66
C TYR A 68 11.54 1.33 4.56
N ILE A 69 11.76 0.69 3.40
CA ILE A 69 11.45 -0.73 3.21
C ILE A 69 12.26 -1.62 4.14
N ILE A 70 13.56 -1.37 4.29
CA ILE A 70 14.42 -2.14 5.19
C ILE A 70 13.89 -2.03 6.63
N ILE A 71 13.52 -0.83 7.08
CA ILE A 71 12.93 -0.64 8.41
C ILE A 71 11.66 -1.50 8.58
N LEU A 72 10.73 -1.46 7.62
CA LEU A 72 9.50 -2.25 7.66
C LEU A 72 9.77 -3.76 7.65
N LEU A 73 10.66 -4.22 6.78
CA LEU A 73 11.02 -5.64 6.68
C LEU A 73 11.66 -6.15 7.99
N LEU A 74 12.51 -5.35 8.63
CA LEU A 74 13.09 -5.69 9.94
C LEU A 74 12.02 -5.73 11.04
N MET A 75 11.12 -4.75 11.07
CA MET A 75 10.02 -4.71 12.05
C MET A 75 9.11 -5.94 11.97
N PHE A 76 8.81 -6.41 10.76
CA PHE A 76 7.88 -7.52 10.51
C PHE A 76 8.57 -8.80 10.03
N LYS A 77 9.89 -8.93 10.24
CA LYS A 77 10.68 -10.09 9.79
C LYS A 77 10.06 -11.43 10.17
N LYS A 78 9.57 -11.56 11.41
CA LYS A 78 8.95 -12.81 11.88
C LYS A 78 7.66 -13.14 11.12
N ASP A 79 6.82 -12.14 10.86
CA ASP A 79 5.56 -12.32 10.12
C ASP A 79 5.83 -12.74 8.67
N ILE A 80 6.79 -12.10 8.01
CA ILE A 80 7.19 -12.39 6.63
C ILE A 80 7.77 -13.80 6.54
N LEU A 81 8.73 -14.16 7.41
CA LEU A 81 9.34 -15.50 7.39
C LEU A 81 8.31 -16.60 7.70
N SER A 82 7.37 -16.34 8.60
CA SER A 82 6.25 -17.25 8.87
C SER A 82 5.36 -17.40 7.63
N GLY A 83 5.07 -16.29 6.94
CA GLY A 83 4.31 -16.29 5.70
C GLY A 83 4.97 -17.08 4.59
N VAL A 84 6.28 -16.95 4.42
CA VAL A 84 7.05 -17.75 3.43
C VAL A 84 6.99 -19.25 3.76
N LYS A 85 7.10 -19.62 5.05
CA LYS A 85 6.98 -21.02 5.46
C LYS A 85 5.58 -21.59 5.18
N ASP A 86 4.53 -20.81 5.47
CA ASP A 86 3.14 -21.18 5.16
C ASP A 86 2.91 -21.36 3.65
N LEU A 87 3.47 -20.48 2.82
CA LEU A 87 3.42 -20.61 1.36
C LEU A 87 4.06 -21.91 0.89
N LYS A 88 5.27 -22.23 1.36
CA LYS A 88 5.95 -23.48 1.00
C LYS A 88 5.15 -24.72 1.38
N LYS A 89 4.47 -24.69 2.53
CA LYS A 89 3.68 -25.81 3.05
C LYS A 89 2.35 -26.01 2.32
N HIS A 90 1.72 -24.92 1.87
CA HIS A 90 0.35 -24.95 1.34
C HIS A 90 0.25 -24.31 -0.06
N LEU A 91 1.30 -24.44 -0.89
CA LEU A 91 1.47 -23.68 -2.13
C LEU A 91 0.24 -23.72 -3.04
N SER A 92 -0.24 -24.90 -3.41
CA SER A 92 -1.39 -25.06 -4.34
C SER A 92 -2.66 -24.37 -3.83
N LYS A 93 -2.96 -24.54 -2.52
CA LYS A 93 -4.14 -23.90 -1.89
C LYS A 93 -4.01 -22.38 -1.86
N ARG A 94 -2.80 -21.87 -1.61
CA ARG A 94 -2.52 -20.42 -1.55
C ARG A 94 -2.59 -19.79 -2.93
N ILE A 95 -2.03 -20.45 -3.96
CA ILE A 95 -2.12 -20.00 -5.35
C ILE A 95 -3.58 -19.95 -5.81
N LEU A 96 -4.35 -21.01 -5.61
CA LEU A 96 -5.75 -21.05 -6.05
C LEU A 96 -6.60 -19.97 -5.36
N LEU A 97 -6.45 -19.80 -4.05
CA LEU A 97 -7.15 -18.75 -3.30
C LEU A 97 -6.75 -17.35 -3.80
N SER A 98 -5.44 -17.13 -4.00
CA SER A 98 -4.92 -15.85 -4.50
C SER A 98 -5.44 -15.52 -5.89
N LEU A 99 -5.41 -16.49 -6.79
CA LEU A 99 -5.89 -16.33 -8.15
C LEU A 99 -7.39 -15.96 -8.18
N ASN A 100 -8.22 -16.68 -7.41
CA ASN A 100 -9.65 -16.38 -7.33
C ASN A 100 -9.93 -15.00 -6.75
N CYS A 101 -9.24 -14.61 -5.67
CA CYS A 101 -9.38 -13.27 -5.08
C CYS A 101 -8.91 -12.18 -6.05
N TRP A 102 -7.77 -12.38 -6.69
CA TRP A 102 -7.20 -11.43 -7.64
C TRP A 102 -8.08 -11.25 -8.87
N LEU A 103 -8.54 -12.35 -9.49
CA LEU A 103 -9.45 -12.31 -10.65
C LEU A 103 -10.76 -11.59 -10.31
N LEU A 104 -11.37 -11.89 -9.15
CA LEU A 104 -12.57 -11.19 -8.71
C LEU A 104 -12.31 -9.70 -8.53
N GLY A 105 -11.21 -9.33 -7.88
CA GLY A 105 -10.81 -7.94 -7.72
C GLY A 105 -10.59 -7.22 -9.06
N CYS A 106 -9.90 -7.87 -10.00
CA CYS A 106 -9.67 -7.34 -11.35
C CYS A 106 -10.99 -7.17 -12.13
N ILE A 107 -11.92 -8.11 -12.05
CA ILE A 107 -13.23 -8.00 -12.72
C ILE A 107 -13.98 -6.79 -12.17
N ILE A 108 -14.08 -6.64 -10.85
CA ILE A 108 -14.80 -5.50 -10.25
C ILE A 108 -14.07 -4.19 -10.58
N MET A 109 -12.74 -4.16 -10.48
CA MET A 109 -11.91 -2.99 -10.78
C MET A 109 -12.10 -2.53 -12.23
N THR A 110 -11.95 -3.45 -13.20
CA THR A 110 -12.06 -3.10 -14.62
C THR A 110 -13.48 -2.72 -15.02
N THR A 111 -14.49 -3.44 -14.53
CA THR A 111 -15.90 -3.13 -14.82
C THR A 111 -16.30 -1.78 -14.23
N SER A 112 -15.95 -1.51 -12.97
CA SER A 112 -16.26 -0.21 -12.35
C SER A 112 -15.48 0.94 -13.00
N SER A 113 -14.21 0.75 -13.34
CA SER A 113 -13.42 1.76 -14.08
C SER A 113 -14.04 2.06 -15.44
N PHE A 114 -14.49 1.04 -16.17
CA PHE A 114 -15.16 1.21 -17.46
C PHE A 114 -16.47 2.00 -17.33
N ILE A 115 -17.31 1.66 -16.34
CA ILE A 115 -18.56 2.40 -16.09
C ILE A 115 -18.26 3.87 -15.74
N ILE A 116 -17.27 4.11 -14.87
CA ILE A 116 -16.86 5.46 -14.48
C ILE A 116 -16.33 6.25 -15.69
N SER A 117 -15.55 5.61 -16.56
CA SER A 117 -15.03 6.26 -17.77
C SER A 117 -16.13 6.72 -18.72
N LEU A 118 -17.22 5.96 -18.84
CA LEU A 118 -18.40 6.35 -19.63
C LEU A 118 -19.14 7.54 -19.01
N ILE A 119 -19.26 7.58 -17.68
CA ILE A 119 -19.94 8.65 -16.94
C ILE A 119 -19.14 9.96 -17.01
N LEU A 120 -17.82 9.88 -16.75
CA LEU A 120 -16.96 11.06 -16.66
C LEU A 120 -16.37 11.48 -18.01
N LYS A 121 -16.54 10.67 -19.06
CA LYS A 121 -15.90 10.86 -20.38
C LYS A 121 -14.37 11.01 -20.26
N GLN A 122 -13.78 10.29 -19.32
CA GLN A 122 -12.35 10.29 -19.00
C GLN A 122 -11.83 8.86 -19.11
N ASN A 123 -10.76 8.66 -19.87
CA ASN A 123 -10.26 7.31 -20.17
C ASN A 123 -9.67 6.59 -18.97
N VAL A 124 -9.02 7.33 -18.06
CA VAL A 124 -8.33 6.81 -16.87
C VAL A 124 -8.51 7.78 -15.70
N SER A 125 -8.24 7.31 -14.47
CA SER A 125 -8.21 8.19 -13.30
C SER A 125 -7.01 9.14 -13.35
N ASN A 126 -7.10 10.27 -12.63
CA ASN A 126 -5.98 11.22 -12.53
C ASN A 126 -4.73 10.55 -11.92
N ASN A 127 -4.90 9.66 -10.96
CA ASN A 127 -3.78 8.88 -10.39
C ASN A 127 -3.09 8.01 -11.45
N GLU A 128 -3.87 7.31 -12.26
CA GLU A 128 -3.34 6.48 -13.35
C GLU A 128 -2.58 7.32 -14.37
N GLU A 129 -3.11 8.48 -14.73
CA GLU A 129 -2.46 9.44 -15.64
C GLU A 129 -1.09 9.88 -15.10
N LEU A 130 -1.01 10.26 -13.81
CA LEU A 130 0.25 10.65 -13.17
C LEU A 130 1.26 9.49 -13.13
N VAL A 131 0.80 8.26 -12.90
CA VAL A 131 1.66 7.06 -12.92
C VAL A 131 2.20 6.83 -14.33
N ARG A 132 1.37 6.90 -15.37
CA ARG A 132 1.77 6.74 -16.77
C ARG A 132 2.81 7.78 -17.18
N GLN A 133 2.58 9.05 -16.84
CA GLN A 133 3.55 10.12 -17.06
C GLN A 133 4.88 9.85 -16.35
N SER A 134 4.84 9.37 -15.13
CA SER A 134 6.04 9.01 -14.36
C SER A 134 6.79 7.83 -14.98
N ILE A 135 6.08 6.82 -15.50
CA ILE A 135 6.66 5.68 -16.21
C ILE A 135 7.38 6.16 -17.48
N SER A 136 6.79 7.06 -18.26
CA SER A 136 7.43 7.61 -19.47
C SER A 136 8.72 8.37 -19.16
N ILE A 137 8.81 9.02 -17.99
CA ILE A 137 9.99 9.77 -17.54
C ILE A 137 11.09 8.85 -17.03
N ALA A 138 10.76 7.83 -16.21
CA ALA A 138 11.74 6.99 -15.52
C ALA A 138 11.26 5.53 -15.42
N PRO A 139 11.17 4.78 -16.55
CA PRO A 139 10.48 3.49 -16.61
C PRO A 139 11.08 2.44 -15.66
N LEU A 140 12.40 2.31 -15.57
CA LEU A 140 13.04 1.33 -14.68
C LEU A 140 12.84 1.66 -13.20
N TYR A 141 12.90 2.93 -12.83
CA TYR A 141 12.64 3.36 -11.46
C TYR A 141 11.18 3.13 -11.09
N MET A 142 10.25 3.47 -11.98
CA MET A 142 8.82 3.23 -11.76
C MET A 142 8.47 1.75 -11.71
N LEU A 143 9.11 0.93 -12.55
CA LEU A 143 8.96 -0.53 -12.45
C LEU A 143 9.40 -1.03 -11.07
N PHE A 144 10.55 -0.59 -10.57
CA PHE A 144 11.01 -0.94 -9.22
C PHE A 144 10.07 -0.44 -8.13
N THR A 145 9.70 0.83 -8.17
CA THR A 145 8.88 1.46 -7.13
C THR A 145 7.46 0.89 -7.12
N CYS A 146 6.78 0.84 -8.25
CA CYS A 146 5.40 0.35 -8.31
C CYS A 146 5.29 -1.15 -8.09
N SER A 147 6.27 -1.95 -8.55
CA SER A 147 6.20 -3.42 -8.46
C SER A 147 6.72 -3.98 -7.14
N ILE A 148 7.58 -3.27 -6.43
CA ILE A 148 8.22 -3.78 -5.21
C ILE A 148 7.95 -2.87 -4.01
N ILE A 149 8.31 -1.60 -4.12
CA ILE A 149 8.29 -0.68 -2.98
C ILE A 149 6.85 -0.37 -2.53
N ALA A 150 6.02 0.11 -3.43
CA ALA A 150 4.64 0.48 -3.12
C ALA A 150 3.84 -0.71 -2.56
N PRO A 151 3.84 -1.93 -3.18
CA PRO A 151 3.12 -3.07 -2.61
C PRO A 151 3.55 -3.45 -1.19
N ILE A 152 4.85 -3.41 -0.88
CA ILE A 152 5.31 -3.72 0.48
C ILE A 152 4.78 -2.68 1.46
N PHE A 153 4.92 -1.39 1.16
CA PHE A 153 4.41 -0.32 2.01
C PHE A 153 2.92 -0.43 2.23
N GLU A 154 2.18 -0.51 1.15
CA GLU A 154 0.73 -0.48 1.18
C GLU A 154 0.14 -1.69 1.89
N GLU A 155 0.70 -2.89 1.68
CA GLU A 155 0.25 -4.07 2.40
C GLU A 155 0.62 -4.02 3.89
N MET A 156 1.79 -3.46 4.26
CA MET A 156 2.14 -3.30 5.67
C MET A 156 1.22 -2.32 6.40
N ILE A 157 0.73 -1.28 5.73
CA ILE A 157 -0.20 -0.32 6.31
C ILE A 157 -1.63 -0.82 6.27
N PHE A 158 -2.16 -0.99 5.06
CA PHE A 158 -3.59 -1.23 4.87
C PHE A 158 -3.99 -2.65 5.26
N ARG A 159 -3.05 -3.62 5.25
CA ARG A 159 -3.35 -4.99 5.67
C ARG A 159 -2.77 -5.30 7.04
N LYS A 160 -1.46 -5.25 7.21
CA LYS A 160 -0.85 -5.70 8.47
C LYS A 160 -1.21 -4.83 9.66
N SER A 161 -1.10 -3.49 9.52
CA SER A 161 -1.35 -2.58 10.64
C SER A 161 -2.85 -2.48 10.96
N LEU A 162 -3.71 -2.28 9.96
CA LEU A 162 -5.16 -2.22 10.20
C LEU A 162 -5.71 -3.54 10.73
N TYR A 163 -5.22 -4.71 10.24
CA TYR A 163 -5.62 -6.02 10.76
C TYR A 163 -5.24 -6.21 12.23
N GLY A 164 -4.11 -5.65 12.65
CA GLY A 164 -3.70 -5.66 14.04
C GLY A 164 -4.53 -4.74 14.95
N LEU A 165 -5.09 -3.67 14.40
CA LEU A 165 -5.86 -2.67 15.14
C LEU A 165 -7.37 -2.95 15.16
N ILE A 166 -7.92 -3.53 14.09
CA ILE A 166 -9.37 -3.74 13.90
C ILE A 166 -9.72 -5.20 14.22
N LYS A 167 -10.52 -5.40 15.26
CA LYS A 167 -10.89 -6.74 15.74
C LYS A 167 -11.87 -7.48 14.81
N PHE A 168 -12.80 -6.76 14.17
CA PHE A 168 -13.86 -7.35 13.36
C PHE A 168 -13.41 -7.49 11.90
N LYS A 169 -13.33 -8.74 11.40
CA LYS A 169 -12.82 -9.06 10.07
C LYS A 169 -13.52 -8.32 8.93
N TRP A 170 -14.83 -8.22 8.97
CA TRP A 170 -15.60 -7.53 7.93
C TRP A 170 -15.37 -6.01 7.94
N ILE A 171 -15.31 -5.41 9.13
CA ILE A 171 -14.96 -3.99 9.29
C ILE A 171 -13.55 -3.75 8.78
N PHE A 172 -12.60 -4.65 9.12
CA PHE A 172 -11.24 -4.57 8.62
C PHE A 172 -11.19 -4.62 7.09
N ILE A 173 -11.88 -5.55 6.43
CA ILE A 173 -11.90 -5.66 4.96
C ILE A 173 -12.41 -4.36 4.33
N LEU A 174 -13.52 -3.83 4.81
CA LEU A 174 -14.11 -2.60 4.29
C LEU A 174 -13.21 -1.39 4.53
N VAL A 175 -12.73 -1.19 5.77
CA VAL A 175 -11.86 -0.05 6.11
C VAL A 175 -10.55 -0.13 5.33
N SER A 176 -9.95 -1.32 5.22
CA SER A 176 -8.71 -1.53 4.47
C SER A 176 -8.89 -1.22 2.98
N GLY A 177 -9.96 -1.72 2.37
CA GLY A 177 -10.24 -1.46 0.95
C GLY A 177 -10.56 0.00 0.68
N LEU A 178 -11.43 0.62 1.49
CA LEU A 178 -11.79 2.04 1.34
C LEU A 178 -10.59 2.96 1.57
N SER A 179 -9.79 2.72 2.60
CA SER A 179 -8.59 3.52 2.86
C SER A 179 -7.58 3.41 1.73
N PHE A 180 -7.42 2.21 1.16
CA PHE A 180 -6.57 1.98 0.01
C PHE A 180 -7.08 2.73 -1.23
N GLY A 181 -8.37 2.65 -1.52
CA GLY A 181 -8.99 3.39 -2.63
C GLY A 181 -8.89 4.90 -2.46
N LEU A 182 -9.13 5.41 -1.24
CA LEU A 182 -9.01 6.82 -0.92
C LEU A 182 -7.60 7.36 -1.12
N LEU A 183 -6.57 6.58 -0.76
CA LEU A 183 -5.18 6.98 -0.98
C LEU A 183 -4.90 7.30 -2.45
N HIS A 184 -5.40 6.46 -3.37
CA HIS A 184 -5.19 6.62 -4.81
C HIS A 184 -5.96 7.79 -5.42
N VAL A 185 -7.00 8.27 -4.72
CA VAL A 185 -7.78 9.42 -5.19
C VAL A 185 -7.26 10.74 -4.59
N ILE A 186 -6.98 10.76 -3.28
CA ILE A 186 -6.62 12.00 -2.57
C ILE A 186 -5.33 12.62 -3.13
N GLY A 187 -4.33 11.79 -3.49
CA GLY A 187 -3.05 12.27 -4.02
C GLY A 187 -3.14 12.95 -5.40
N SER A 188 -4.22 12.73 -6.13
CA SER A 188 -4.46 13.23 -7.49
C SER A 188 -5.81 13.94 -7.65
N TYR A 189 -6.41 14.36 -6.54
CA TYR A 189 -7.76 14.93 -6.48
C TYR A 189 -7.87 16.24 -7.26
N THR A 190 -8.85 16.31 -8.17
CA THR A 190 -9.21 17.51 -8.95
C THR A 190 -10.67 17.92 -8.77
N GLY A 191 -11.54 17.02 -8.31
CA GLY A 191 -12.94 17.31 -8.09
C GLY A 191 -13.74 16.17 -7.44
N PRO A 192 -14.97 16.44 -6.95
CA PRO A 192 -15.75 15.47 -6.19
C PRO A 192 -16.03 14.14 -6.91
N LEU A 193 -16.09 14.17 -8.23
CA LEU A 193 -16.33 12.98 -9.05
C LEU A 193 -15.17 11.99 -9.05
N ASP A 194 -13.96 12.43 -8.70
CA ASP A 194 -12.79 11.56 -8.57
C ASP A 194 -13.02 10.48 -7.49
N PHE A 195 -13.85 10.75 -6.48
CA PHE A 195 -14.19 9.76 -5.46
C PHE A 195 -14.89 8.50 -6.01
N LEU A 196 -15.43 8.54 -7.22
CA LEU A 196 -15.93 7.33 -7.87
C LEU A 196 -14.83 6.29 -8.08
N TYR A 197 -13.59 6.73 -8.31
CA TYR A 197 -12.44 5.85 -8.46
C TYR A 197 -12.02 5.15 -7.16
N VAL A 198 -12.57 5.52 -6.00
CA VAL A 198 -12.42 4.73 -4.76
C VAL A 198 -12.97 3.31 -4.94
N ILE A 199 -13.99 3.13 -5.78
CA ILE A 199 -14.62 1.82 -6.03
C ILE A 199 -13.63 0.85 -6.70
N PRO A 200 -13.03 1.14 -7.88
CA PRO A 200 -12.08 0.23 -8.52
C PRO A 200 -10.85 -0.05 -7.66
N TYR A 201 -10.20 0.97 -7.10
CA TYR A 201 -9.04 0.76 -6.23
C TYR A 201 -9.41 0.05 -4.93
N GLY A 202 -10.53 0.42 -4.31
CA GLY A 202 -11.01 -0.20 -3.08
C GLY A 202 -11.41 -1.66 -3.26
N SER A 203 -11.91 -2.05 -4.44
CA SER A 203 -12.31 -3.42 -4.72
C SER A 203 -11.12 -4.40 -4.68
N ILE A 204 -10.03 -4.08 -5.36
CA ILE A 204 -8.79 -4.89 -5.28
C ILE A 204 -8.21 -4.85 -3.86
N GLY A 205 -8.33 -3.70 -3.19
CA GLY A 205 -7.97 -3.52 -1.80
C GLY A 205 -8.72 -4.44 -0.85
N CYS A 206 -10.03 -4.59 -1.01
CA CYS A 206 -10.85 -5.53 -0.25
C CYS A 206 -10.45 -6.99 -0.51
N CYS A 207 -10.12 -7.35 -1.76
CA CYS A 207 -9.66 -8.69 -2.09
C CYS A 207 -8.35 -9.06 -1.38
N PHE A 208 -7.38 -8.15 -1.32
CA PHE A 208 -6.13 -8.36 -0.59
C PHE A 208 -6.36 -8.43 0.93
N ALA A 209 -7.25 -7.61 1.48
CA ALA A 209 -7.63 -7.68 2.89
C ALA A 209 -8.33 -9.02 3.22
N TYR A 210 -9.25 -9.48 2.36
CA TYR A 210 -9.88 -10.77 2.50
C TYR A 210 -8.86 -11.92 2.47
N LEU A 211 -7.90 -11.87 1.55
CA LEU A 211 -6.83 -12.85 1.44
C LEU A 211 -6.03 -12.97 2.75
N LEU A 212 -5.68 -11.83 3.38
CA LEU A 212 -5.05 -11.83 4.70
C LEU A 212 -5.94 -12.45 5.77
N THR A 213 -7.24 -12.13 5.83
CA THR A 213 -8.14 -12.70 6.85
C THR A 213 -8.30 -14.20 6.75
N LYS A 214 -8.22 -14.75 5.52
CA LYS A 214 -8.35 -16.21 5.27
C LYS A 214 -7.08 -16.98 5.52
N THR A 215 -5.92 -16.34 5.43
CA THR A 215 -4.64 -17.03 5.47
C THR A 215 -3.81 -16.68 6.70
N ASN A 216 -4.09 -15.55 7.33
CA ASN A 216 -3.25 -14.92 8.36
C ASN A 216 -1.78 -14.77 7.91
N ASN A 217 -1.58 -14.60 6.61
CA ASN A 217 -0.27 -14.57 5.96
C ASN A 217 -0.12 -13.29 5.14
N ILE A 218 0.63 -12.32 5.66
CA ILE A 218 0.85 -11.02 5.01
C ILE A 218 1.71 -11.11 3.74
N THR A 219 2.58 -12.12 3.66
CA THR A 219 3.44 -12.32 2.48
C THR A 219 2.62 -12.61 1.22
N LEU A 220 1.45 -13.24 1.39
CA LEU A 220 0.60 -13.61 0.27
C LEU A 220 -0.01 -12.39 -0.46
N PRO A 221 -0.73 -11.47 0.20
CA PRO A 221 -1.21 -10.27 -0.47
C PRO A 221 -0.07 -9.39 -0.99
N ILE A 222 1.09 -9.30 -0.31
CA ILE A 222 2.26 -8.59 -0.85
C ILE A 222 2.65 -9.16 -2.22
N LEU A 223 2.83 -10.48 -2.34
CA LEU A 223 3.22 -11.11 -3.60
C LEU A 223 2.18 -10.94 -4.70
N VAL A 224 0.90 -11.09 -4.37
CA VAL A 224 -0.19 -10.90 -5.35
C VAL A 224 -0.24 -9.45 -5.84
N HIS A 225 -0.06 -8.50 -4.94
CA HIS A 225 -0.01 -7.08 -5.27
C HIS A 225 1.21 -6.73 -6.13
N MET A 226 2.39 -7.26 -5.78
CA MET A 226 3.60 -7.11 -6.61
C MET A 226 3.37 -7.62 -8.04
N ILE A 227 2.78 -8.80 -8.21
CA ILE A 227 2.45 -9.38 -9.52
C ILE A 227 1.45 -8.48 -10.25
N HIS A 228 0.39 -8.03 -9.58
CA HIS A 228 -0.63 -7.15 -10.16
C HIS A 228 0.00 -5.88 -10.72
N ASN A 229 0.75 -5.14 -9.91
CA ASN A 229 1.39 -3.90 -10.31
C ASN A 229 2.46 -4.12 -11.38
N THR A 230 3.25 -5.22 -11.30
CA THR A 230 4.23 -5.55 -12.32
C THR A 230 3.57 -5.75 -13.69
N ILE A 231 2.45 -6.47 -13.75
CA ILE A 231 1.70 -6.66 -15.00
C ILE A 231 1.26 -5.31 -15.56
N LEU A 232 0.65 -4.45 -14.75
CA LEU A 232 0.17 -3.14 -15.19
C LEU A 232 1.30 -2.24 -15.70
N VAL A 233 2.41 -2.15 -14.96
CA VAL A 233 3.56 -1.32 -15.36
C VAL A 233 4.23 -1.85 -16.62
N LEU A 234 4.40 -3.17 -16.76
CA LEU A 234 4.96 -3.77 -17.97
C LEU A 234 4.05 -3.55 -19.18
N MET A 235 2.74 -3.68 -19.02
CA MET A 235 1.78 -3.37 -20.09
C MET A 235 1.91 -1.90 -20.53
N GLN A 236 2.10 -0.98 -19.60
CA GLN A 236 2.30 0.44 -19.93
C GLN A 236 3.65 0.70 -20.62
N ILE A 237 4.73 0.03 -20.21
CA ILE A 237 6.07 0.20 -20.82
C ILE A 237 6.10 -0.37 -22.25
N ILE A 238 5.40 -1.50 -22.49
CA ILE A 238 5.42 -2.19 -23.79
C ILE A 238 4.37 -1.61 -24.76
N GLY A 239 3.22 -1.17 -24.24
CA GLY A 239 2.09 -0.70 -25.04
C GLY A 239 1.98 0.81 -25.20
N GLY A 240 2.75 1.61 -24.48
CA GLY A 240 2.84 3.07 -24.56
C GLY A 240 4.04 3.50 -25.33
#